data_da09c125875355002310aee2a4d75226
#
_entry.id   da09c125875355002310aee2a4d75226
#
_cell.length_a   1.000
_cell.length_b   1.000
_cell.length_c   1.000
_cell.angle_alpha   90.00
_cell.angle_beta   90.00
_cell.angle_gamma   90.00
#
_symmetry.space_group_name_H-M   'P 1'
#
loop_
_entity.id
_entity.type
_entity.pdbx_description
1 polymer ?
#
loop_
_entity_poly.entity_id
_entity_poly.type
_entity_poly.pdbx_seq_one_letter_code
_entity_poly.pdbx_strand_id
1 'polypeptide(L)'
;MTRFAIALSLAVASLIGPAVLAQSARGTIAGSVSDNDGPVYTADIEARNKVTGTVYRAQTDVRGRYSISVPPGTYEVAVPQLGFRTERKAEDNKVVAAGKTLSLDFALQRGNDGVVGDDAAFVAVRKKYIGLKGPLPRAATGKPDLSGVWNANIDDNPAPPPLLPWAEKEWKQRQASDFKDLPSSVCLPNDPAWSSPILQKIVQTPTLIVMLNEGVPGYRQIFLDGRPHPKNPDPTWQGHSVGRWDGDTLVVDTVGFNDKSWLLPEGLPHTHQMHIIERYRRVDLANMTREVTVIDPGAFTKPLERRIAWQLAPGEELLESICTENNKFLENISNK
;
A
#
# COMPACT_ATOMS: atom_id res chain seq x y z
N MET A 1 79.05 35.42 -45.27
CA MET A 1 79.29 34.47 -44.11
C MET A 1 77.97 34.23 -43.43
N THR A 2 77.26 33.18 -43.84
CA THR A 2 75.87 32.85 -43.41
C THR A 2 75.97 31.62 -42.56
N ARG A 3 75.57 31.73 -41.29
CA ARG A 3 75.48 30.58 -40.36
C ARG A 3 74.05 30.11 -40.32
N PHE A 4 73.82 28.89 -40.77
CA PHE A 4 72.61 28.14 -40.59
C PHE A 4 72.53 27.56 -39.14
N ALA A 5 71.44 27.86 -38.45
CA ALA A 5 71.09 27.20 -37.16
C ALA A 5 70.01 26.20 -37.46
N ILE A 6 70.30 24.95 -37.19
CA ILE A 6 69.34 23.81 -37.25
C ILE A 6 68.64 23.72 -35.90
N ALA A 7 67.34 23.96 -35.91
CA ALA A 7 66.49 23.73 -34.73
C ALA A 7 65.97 22.27 -34.73
N LEU A 8 66.34 21.52 -33.72
CA LEU A 8 65.93 20.13 -33.47
C LEU A 8 64.62 20.19 -32.68
N SER A 9 63.49 19.92 -33.32
CA SER A 9 62.18 19.81 -32.66
C SER A 9 61.99 18.41 -32.11
N LEU A 10 62.02 18.27 -30.79
CA LEU A 10 61.58 17.03 -30.09
C LEU A 10 60.07 16.94 -30.09
N ALA A 11 59.49 16.01 -30.85
CA ALA A 11 58.07 15.66 -30.76
C ALA A 11 57.88 14.65 -29.61
N VAL A 12 57.30 15.09 -28.51
CA VAL A 12 56.79 14.21 -27.43
C VAL A 12 55.44 13.67 -27.86
N ALA A 13 55.41 12.43 -28.31
CA ALA A 13 54.16 11.72 -28.57
C ALA A 13 53.54 11.27 -27.23
N SER A 14 52.51 11.97 -26.77
CA SER A 14 51.70 11.57 -25.63
C SER A 14 50.82 10.39 -26.03
N LEU A 15 51.16 9.19 -25.57
CA LEU A 15 50.31 8.00 -25.62
C LEU A 15 49.16 8.14 -24.62
N ILE A 16 48.09 8.84 -25.00
CA ILE A 16 46.81 8.75 -24.30
C ILE A 16 46.08 7.54 -24.88
N GLY A 17 46.31 6.39 -24.25
CA GLY A 17 45.51 5.21 -24.50
C GLY A 17 44.04 5.51 -24.11
N PRO A 18 43.03 5.09 -24.89
CA PRO A 18 41.66 5.21 -24.47
C PRO A 18 41.46 4.40 -23.22
N ALA A 19 41.09 5.06 -22.09
CA ALA A 19 40.59 4.38 -20.92
C ALA A 19 39.28 3.70 -21.35
N VAL A 20 39.33 2.43 -21.71
CA VAL A 20 38.17 1.59 -21.88
C VAL A 20 37.57 1.45 -20.47
N LEU A 21 36.55 2.28 -20.20
CA LEU A 21 35.65 2.02 -19.08
C LEU A 21 35.01 0.66 -19.34
N ALA A 22 35.59 -0.37 -18.76
CA ALA A 22 34.99 -1.70 -18.75
C ALA A 22 33.64 -1.55 -18.05
N GLN A 23 32.56 -1.40 -18.83
CA GLN A 23 31.21 -1.58 -18.32
C GLN A 23 31.18 -2.99 -17.76
N SER A 24 31.21 -3.12 -16.43
CA SER A 24 31.09 -4.40 -15.77
C SER A 24 29.80 -5.06 -16.27
N ALA A 25 29.93 -6.19 -16.98
CA ALA A 25 28.78 -6.87 -17.51
C ALA A 25 27.79 -7.14 -16.38
N ARG A 26 26.57 -6.64 -16.50
CA ARG A 26 25.53 -6.84 -15.50
C ARG A 26 25.13 -8.32 -15.45
N GLY A 27 24.73 -8.81 -14.32
CA GLY A 27 24.04 -10.08 -14.18
C GLY A 27 22.52 -9.86 -14.20
N THR A 28 21.78 -10.93 -14.20
CA THR A 28 20.31 -10.94 -14.21
C THR A 28 19.79 -11.78 -13.04
N ILE A 29 18.76 -11.30 -12.37
CA ILE A 29 17.93 -12.10 -11.46
C ILE A 29 16.60 -12.27 -12.17
N ALA A 30 16.16 -13.51 -12.41
CA ALA A 30 14.93 -13.80 -13.11
C ALA A 30 14.21 -15.00 -12.48
N GLY A 31 12.92 -15.08 -12.65
CA GLY A 31 12.13 -16.18 -12.12
C GLY A 31 10.63 -15.93 -12.25
N SER A 32 9.87 -16.62 -11.44
CA SER A 32 8.42 -16.50 -11.40
C SER A 32 7.93 -16.29 -9.96
N VAL A 33 6.76 -15.67 -9.85
CA VAL A 33 5.99 -15.57 -8.61
C VAL A 33 4.65 -16.25 -8.87
N SER A 34 4.30 -17.20 -8.02
CA SER A 34 3.02 -17.90 -8.04
C SER A 34 2.42 -17.96 -6.63
N ASP A 35 1.14 -18.16 -6.57
CA ASP A 35 0.41 -18.51 -5.34
C ASP A 35 -0.44 -19.76 -5.59
N ASN A 36 -1.34 -20.08 -4.65
CA ASN A 36 -2.21 -21.26 -4.74
C ASN A 36 -3.15 -21.24 -5.97
N ASP A 37 -3.42 -20.05 -6.53
CA ASP A 37 -4.33 -19.87 -7.68
C ASP A 37 -3.58 -19.75 -9.01
N GLY A 38 -2.24 -19.68 -8.97
CA GLY A 38 -1.39 -19.64 -10.15
C GLY A 38 -0.41 -18.47 -10.21
N PRO A 39 -0.08 -17.99 -11.42
CA PRO A 39 0.88 -16.90 -11.59
C PRO A 39 0.39 -15.58 -11.00
N VAL A 40 1.21 -14.92 -10.20
CA VAL A 40 0.89 -13.60 -9.63
C VAL A 40 1.34 -12.50 -10.59
N TYR A 41 0.40 -11.71 -11.09
CA TYR A 41 0.64 -10.57 -11.98
C TYR A 41 0.91 -9.30 -11.15
N THR A 42 1.84 -8.45 -11.61
CA THR A 42 2.26 -7.18 -10.98
C THR A 42 2.83 -7.31 -9.56
N ALA A 43 3.33 -8.48 -9.19
CA ALA A 43 4.10 -8.60 -7.97
C ALA A 43 5.39 -7.78 -8.07
N ASP A 44 5.65 -6.92 -7.09
CA ASP A 44 6.91 -6.21 -6.99
C ASP A 44 8.03 -7.17 -6.54
N ILE A 45 9.17 -7.05 -7.17
CA ILE A 45 10.38 -7.77 -6.79
C ILE A 45 11.45 -6.74 -6.44
N GLU A 46 12.05 -6.87 -5.29
CA GLU A 46 13.17 -6.05 -4.85
C GLU A 46 14.45 -6.88 -4.73
N ALA A 47 15.51 -6.41 -5.34
CA ALA A 47 16.86 -6.94 -5.16
C ALA A 47 17.73 -5.88 -4.46
N ARG A 48 18.01 -6.08 -3.18
CA ARG A 48 18.83 -5.18 -2.37
C ARG A 48 20.27 -5.67 -2.33
N ASN A 49 21.21 -4.88 -2.86
CA ASN A 49 22.63 -5.17 -2.74
C ASN A 49 23.08 -5.05 -1.28
N LYS A 50 23.66 -6.12 -0.74
CA LYS A 50 24.05 -6.19 0.69
C LYS A 50 25.24 -5.31 1.05
N VAL A 51 26.05 -4.93 0.07
CA VAL A 51 27.24 -4.09 0.30
C VAL A 51 26.88 -2.60 0.14
N THR A 52 26.15 -2.25 -0.95
CA THR A 52 25.85 -0.85 -1.26
C THR A 52 24.51 -0.36 -0.74
N GLY A 53 23.63 -1.27 -0.32
CA GLY A 53 22.25 -0.95 0.06
C GLY A 53 21.33 -0.58 -1.11
N THR A 54 21.86 -0.52 -2.34
CA THR A 54 21.06 -0.15 -3.53
C THR A 54 19.97 -1.18 -3.80
N VAL A 55 18.74 -0.69 -4.06
CA VAL A 55 17.58 -1.53 -4.36
C VAL A 55 17.24 -1.42 -5.84
N TYR A 56 17.14 -2.57 -6.49
CA TYR A 56 16.68 -2.72 -7.88
C TYR A 56 15.29 -3.36 -7.86
N ARG A 57 14.39 -2.89 -8.75
CA ARG A 57 12.99 -3.32 -8.75
C ARG A 57 12.56 -3.80 -10.13
N ALA A 58 11.63 -4.74 -10.15
CA ALA A 58 10.85 -5.15 -11.31
C ALA A 58 9.46 -5.61 -10.85
N GLN A 59 8.54 -5.73 -11.82
CA GLN A 59 7.21 -6.32 -11.60
C GLN A 59 7.06 -7.57 -12.44
N THR A 60 6.23 -8.51 -11.97
CA THR A 60 5.88 -9.71 -12.74
C THR A 60 4.96 -9.37 -13.90
N ASP A 61 5.13 -10.11 -15.01
CA ASP A 61 4.22 -10.10 -16.16
C ASP A 61 2.93 -10.90 -15.88
N VAL A 62 2.03 -10.96 -16.86
CA VAL A 62 0.76 -11.72 -16.79
C VAL A 62 0.94 -13.22 -16.57
N ARG A 63 2.15 -13.73 -16.72
CA ARG A 63 2.53 -15.14 -16.47
C ARG A 63 3.30 -15.27 -15.15
N GLY A 64 3.29 -14.23 -14.31
CA GLY A 64 4.02 -14.20 -13.06
C GLY A 64 5.54 -14.13 -13.20
N ARG A 65 6.11 -13.86 -14.38
CA ARG A 65 7.57 -13.85 -14.61
C ARG A 65 8.17 -12.49 -14.44
N TYR A 66 9.38 -12.43 -13.89
CA TYR A 66 10.13 -11.20 -13.70
C TYR A 66 11.59 -11.34 -14.16
N SER A 67 12.24 -10.19 -14.38
CA SER A 67 13.67 -10.10 -14.69
C SER A 67 14.23 -8.77 -14.23
N ILE A 68 15.32 -8.80 -13.46
CA ILE A 68 16.02 -7.62 -12.92
C ILE A 68 17.49 -7.67 -13.36
N SER A 69 17.93 -6.67 -14.10
CA SER A 69 19.35 -6.51 -14.42
C SER A 69 20.06 -5.77 -13.29
N VAL A 70 21.10 -6.38 -12.71
CA VAL A 70 21.85 -5.87 -11.55
C VAL A 70 23.38 -5.95 -11.77
N PRO A 71 24.19 -5.08 -11.15
CA PRO A 71 25.63 -5.30 -11.08
C PRO A 71 25.97 -6.63 -10.42
N PRO A 72 27.15 -7.24 -10.68
CA PRO A 72 27.62 -8.38 -9.92
C PRO A 72 27.71 -8.06 -8.43
N GLY A 73 27.28 -9.01 -7.59
CA GLY A 73 27.27 -8.79 -6.14
C GLY A 73 26.41 -9.78 -5.38
N THR A 74 26.31 -9.57 -4.09
CA THR A 74 25.46 -10.37 -3.19
C THR A 74 24.19 -9.56 -2.86
N TYR A 75 23.05 -10.23 -2.99
CA TYR A 75 21.72 -9.62 -2.90
C TYR A 75 20.83 -10.34 -1.88
N GLU A 76 20.01 -9.57 -1.20
CA GLU A 76 18.73 -10.03 -0.69
C GLU A 76 17.70 -9.80 -1.79
N VAL A 77 16.99 -10.85 -2.21
CA VAL A 77 15.92 -10.74 -3.21
C VAL A 77 14.60 -11.06 -2.53
N ALA A 78 13.65 -10.14 -2.61
CA ALA A 78 12.40 -10.27 -1.91
C ALA A 78 11.22 -9.97 -2.82
N VAL A 79 10.11 -10.65 -2.58
CA VAL A 79 8.77 -10.21 -2.90
C VAL A 79 8.27 -9.48 -1.67
N PRO A 80 8.12 -8.14 -1.71
CA PRO A 80 7.47 -7.40 -0.62
C PRO A 80 6.07 -7.95 -0.41
N GLN A 81 5.52 -7.70 0.76
CA GLN A 81 4.14 -8.10 1.04
C GLN A 81 3.19 -7.58 -0.05
N LEU A 82 2.48 -8.51 -0.70
CA LEU A 82 1.47 -8.22 -1.70
C LEU A 82 0.09 -8.26 -1.04
N GLY A 83 -0.50 -7.08 -0.88
CA GLY A 83 -1.81 -6.99 -0.23
C GLY A 83 -1.76 -7.50 1.22
N PHE A 84 -2.87 -8.03 1.73
CA PHE A 84 -3.07 -8.32 3.16
C PHE A 84 -2.56 -9.69 3.61
N ARG A 85 -1.92 -10.49 2.77
CA ARG A 85 -1.85 -11.94 2.99
C ARG A 85 -0.61 -12.68 2.61
N THR A 86 0.29 -12.04 1.96
CA THR A 86 1.56 -12.68 1.71
C THR A 86 2.57 -12.15 2.70
N GLU A 87 3.09 -13.03 3.53
CA GLU A 87 4.33 -12.73 4.22
C GLU A 87 5.37 -12.29 3.20
N ARG A 88 6.18 -11.29 3.54
CA ARG A 88 7.36 -10.95 2.77
C ARG A 88 8.19 -12.23 2.55
N LYS A 89 8.26 -12.72 1.33
CA LYS A 89 9.18 -13.81 0.97
C LYS A 89 10.51 -13.21 0.57
N ALA A 90 11.59 -13.64 1.21
CA ALA A 90 12.94 -13.17 0.90
C ALA A 90 13.92 -14.32 0.84
N GLU A 91 14.80 -14.23 -0.14
CA GLU A 91 15.94 -15.11 -0.32
C GLU A 91 17.22 -14.30 -0.10
N ASP A 92 17.94 -14.62 0.96
CA ASP A 92 19.15 -13.89 1.35
C ASP A 92 20.43 -14.46 0.74
N ASN A 93 21.49 -13.64 0.74
CA ASN A 93 22.85 -14.01 0.30
C ASN A 93 22.93 -14.61 -1.13
N LYS A 94 22.08 -14.12 -2.04
CA LYS A 94 22.09 -14.58 -3.43
C LYS A 94 23.22 -13.91 -4.22
N VAL A 95 24.13 -14.70 -4.76
CA VAL A 95 25.27 -14.20 -5.53
C VAL A 95 24.93 -14.12 -7.00
N VAL A 96 25.09 -12.94 -7.58
CA VAL A 96 24.90 -12.67 -9.01
C VAL A 96 26.26 -12.38 -9.63
N ALA A 97 26.69 -13.23 -10.57
CA ALA A 97 27.93 -13.04 -11.31
C ALA A 97 27.69 -12.23 -12.61
N ALA A 98 28.76 -11.61 -13.12
CA ALA A 98 28.70 -10.86 -14.37
C ALA A 98 28.26 -11.76 -15.55
N GLY A 99 27.29 -11.29 -16.32
CA GLY A 99 26.75 -12.00 -17.49
C GLY A 99 26.01 -13.30 -17.17
N LYS A 100 25.73 -13.59 -15.91
CA LYS A 100 24.99 -14.81 -15.51
C LYS A 100 23.58 -14.45 -15.05
N THR A 101 22.66 -15.41 -15.24
CA THR A 101 21.30 -15.33 -14.72
C THR A 101 21.20 -16.20 -13.47
N LEU A 102 20.75 -15.58 -12.38
CA LEU A 102 20.32 -16.27 -11.16
C LEU A 102 18.81 -16.51 -11.28
N SER A 103 18.37 -17.76 -11.23
CA SER A 103 16.95 -18.11 -11.23
C SER A 103 16.44 -18.21 -9.80
N LEU A 104 15.34 -17.49 -9.49
CA LEU A 104 14.67 -17.50 -8.18
C LEU A 104 13.16 -17.47 -8.40
N ASP A 105 12.48 -18.52 -7.98
CA ASP A 105 11.02 -18.62 -8.00
C ASP A 105 10.48 -18.42 -6.58
N PHE A 106 9.38 -17.68 -6.47
CA PHE A 106 8.68 -17.45 -5.21
C PHE A 106 7.30 -18.08 -5.25
N ALA A 107 7.07 -19.02 -4.35
CA ALA A 107 5.73 -19.52 -4.06
C ALA A 107 5.20 -18.74 -2.84
N LEU A 108 4.16 -17.96 -3.08
CA LEU A 108 3.47 -17.19 -2.05
C LEU A 108 2.30 -18.03 -1.52
N GLN A 109 2.03 -17.90 -0.24
CA GLN A 109 0.79 -18.43 0.31
C GLN A 109 -0.22 -17.28 0.36
N ARG A 110 -1.28 -17.38 -0.42
CA ARG A 110 -2.45 -16.56 -0.15
C ARG A 110 -3.07 -17.04 1.14
N GLY A 111 -3.13 -16.18 2.12
CA GLY A 111 -4.03 -16.37 3.23
C GLY A 111 -5.49 -16.35 2.75
N ASN A 112 -6.39 -16.84 3.56
CA ASN A 112 -7.83 -16.87 3.27
C ASN A 112 -8.49 -15.54 3.64
N ASP A 113 -8.32 -14.47 2.86
CA ASP A 113 -8.68 -13.10 3.23
C ASP A 113 -10.10 -12.66 2.93
N GLY A 114 -10.93 -13.46 2.42
CA GLY A 114 -12.32 -13.04 2.18
C GLY A 114 -12.50 -11.66 1.51
N VAL A 115 -11.42 -11.03 1.07
CA VAL A 115 -11.50 -9.83 0.25
C VAL A 115 -11.78 -10.29 -1.15
N VAL A 116 -13.04 -10.29 -1.48
CA VAL A 116 -13.52 -10.46 -2.84
C VAL A 116 -13.16 -9.15 -3.57
N GLY A 117 -12.07 -9.15 -4.27
CA GLY A 117 -11.66 -8.06 -5.14
C GLY A 117 -10.56 -8.60 -6.05
N ASP A 118 -10.79 -8.55 -7.33
CA ASP A 118 -9.75 -8.81 -8.30
C ASP A 118 -8.70 -7.70 -8.19
N ASP A 119 -7.61 -7.92 -7.44
CA ASP A 119 -6.50 -6.96 -7.30
C ASP A 119 -6.03 -6.48 -8.68
N ALA A 120 -6.15 -7.31 -9.71
CA ALA A 120 -5.83 -6.95 -11.08
C ALA A 120 -6.73 -5.81 -11.59
N ALA A 121 -8.02 -5.77 -11.25
CA ALA A 121 -8.93 -4.70 -11.65
C ALA A 121 -8.52 -3.36 -11.02
N PHE A 122 -8.16 -3.34 -9.74
CA PHE A 122 -7.73 -2.10 -9.06
C PHE A 122 -6.37 -1.61 -9.55
N VAL A 123 -5.46 -2.53 -9.85
CA VAL A 123 -4.18 -2.20 -10.49
C VAL A 123 -4.41 -1.64 -11.90
N ALA A 124 -5.37 -2.19 -12.66
CA ALA A 124 -5.73 -1.69 -13.99
C ALA A 124 -6.30 -0.26 -13.92
N VAL A 125 -7.21 0.00 -12.99
CA VAL A 125 -7.74 1.35 -12.73
C VAL A 125 -6.61 2.32 -12.39
N ARG A 126 -5.69 1.93 -11.50
CA ARG A 126 -4.55 2.77 -11.15
C ARG A 126 -3.67 3.09 -12.37
N LYS A 127 -3.34 2.08 -13.18
CA LYS A 127 -2.54 2.27 -14.40
C LYS A 127 -3.21 3.17 -15.41
N LYS A 128 -4.53 3.13 -15.51
CA LYS A 128 -5.32 3.97 -16.42
C LYS A 128 -5.17 5.46 -16.11
N TYR A 129 -5.04 5.81 -14.83
CA TYR A 129 -4.98 7.20 -14.37
C TYR A 129 -3.60 7.65 -13.87
N ILE A 130 -2.60 6.78 -13.94
CA ILE A 130 -1.21 7.16 -13.62
C ILE A 130 -0.76 8.27 -14.55
N GLY A 131 -0.34 9.39 -14.01
CA GLY A 131 0.03 10.55 -14.82
C GLY A 131 -1.07 11.57 -15.05
N LEU A 132 -2.29 11.33 -14.55
CA LEU A 132 -3.31 12.37 -14.48
C LEU A 132 -2.77 13.55 -13.65
N LYS A 133 -2.84 14.76 -14.20
CA LYS A 133 -2.31 15.99 -13.58
C LYS A 133 -3.29 17.14 -13.76
N GLY A 134 -3.26 18.08 -12.85
CA GLY A 134 -4.03 19.30 -12.92
C GLY A 134 -3.95 20.08 -11.61
N PRO A 135 -4.47 21.31 -11.59
CA PRO A 135 -4.51 22.12 -10.39
C PRO A 135 -5.41 21.50 -9.33
N LEU A 136 -5.18 21.86 -8.09
CA LEU A 136 -6.01 21.47 -6.96
C LEU A 136 -7.44 22.02 -7.11
N PRO A 137 -8.48 21.17 -7.26
CA PRO A 137 -9.85 21.65 -7.32
C PRO A 137 -10.32 22.20 -5.97
N ARG A 138 -11.18 23.23 -6.02
CA ARG A 138 -11.76 23.82 -4.81
C ARG A 138 -13.27 23.79 -4.86
N ALA A 139 -13.88 23.45 -3.75
CA ALA A 139 -15.32 23.56 -3.54
C ALA A 139 -15.76 25.03 -3.45
N ALA A 140 -17.06 25.30 -3.51
CA ALA A 140 -17.62 26.64 -3.35
C ALA A 140 -17.25 27.32 -2.01
N THR A 141 -16.89 26.55 -0.99
CA THR A 141 -16.41 27.05 0.31
C THR A 141 -14.96 27.55 0.26
N GLY A 142 -14.25 27.43 -0.88
CA GLY A 142 -12.84 27.73 -1.03
C GLY A 142 -11.89 26.64 -0.50
N LYS A 143 -12.42 25.64 0.19
CA LYS A 143 -11.64 24.47 0.65
C LYS A 143 -11.37 23.51 -0.52
N PRO A 144 -10.33 22.65 -0.42
CA PRO A 144 -10.14 21.59 -1.40
C PRO A 144 -11.42 20.79 -1.61
N ASP A 145 -11.75 20.51 -2.87
CA ASP A 145 -12.83 19.58 -3.20
C ASP A 145 -12.29 18.16 -3.17
N LEU A 146 -12.76 17.35 -2.24
CA LEU A 146 -12.38 15.95 -2.10
C LEU A 146 -13.32 15.02 -2.89
N SER A 147 -14.37 15.55 -3.52
CA SER A 147 -15.35 14.75 -4.28
C SER A 147 -14.69 13.99 -5.42
N GLY A 148 -15.21 12.81 -5.70
CA GLY A 148 -14.78 11.96 -6.80
C GLY A 148 -14.71 10.49 -6.41
N VAL A 149 -14.36 9.66 -7.38
CA VAL A 149 -14.04 8.24 -7.15
C VAL A 149 -12.53 8.13 -6.99
N TRP A 150 -12.12 7.42 -5.96
CA TRP A 150 -10.74 7.30 -5.55
C TRP A 150 -10.31 5.85 -5.43
N ASN A 151 -9.11 5.56 -5.90
CA ASN A 151 -8.42 4.29 -5.66
C ASN A 151 -7.37 4.51 -4.57
N ALA A 152 -7.54 3.85 -3.42
CA ALA A 152 -6.60 3.92 -2.32
C ALA A 152 -5.43 2.97 -2.54
N ASN A 153 -4.22 3.44 -2.26
CA ASN A 153 -3.02 2.62 -2.22
C ASN A 153 -2.39 2.69 -0.84
N ILE A 154 -2.17 1.56 -0.22
CA ILE A 154 -1.43 1.51 1.03
C ILE A 154 0.06 1.56 0.69
N ASP A 155 0.65 2.74 0.83
CA ASP A 155 2.08 2.96 0.54
C ASP A 155 2.98 2.54 1.70
N ASP A 156 2.42 2.45 2.91
CA ASP A 156 3.16 2.19 4.13
C ASP A 156 2.38 1.19 5.00
N ASN A 157 2.99 0.06 5.28
CA ASN A 157 2.47 -0.94 6.21
C ASN A 157 3.43 -1.01 7.40
N PRO A 158 3.28 -0.10 8.37
CA PRO A 158 4.17 -0.05 9.53
C PRO A 158 4.05 -1.34 10.34
N ALA A 159 5.11 -1.65 11.07
CA ALA A 159 5.04 -2.73 12.06
C ALA A 159 3.91 -2.44 13.07
N PRO A 160 3.22 -3.47 13.56
CA PRO A 160 2.25 -3.30 14.62
C PRO A 160 2.80 -2.52 15.80
N PRO A 161 1.99 -1.67 16.44
CA PRO A 161 2.42 -0.96 17.65
C PRO A 161 2.67 -1.95 18.77
N PRO A 162 3.43 -1.59 19.81
CA PRO A 162 3.58 -2.43 21.00
C PRO A 162 2.22 -2.70 21.64
N LEU A 163 1.81 -3.97 21.64
CA LEU A 163 0.53 -4.43 22.14
C LEU A 163 0.56 -4.64 23.65
N LEU A 164 -0.58 -4.48 24.30
CA LEU A 164 -0.79 -4.99 25.65
C LEU A 164 -0.85 -6.54 25.65
N PRO A 165 -0.51 -7.21 26.77
CA PRO A 165 -0.36 -8.68 26.78
C PRO A 165 -1.59 -9.47 26.29
N TRP A 166 -2.80 -8.99 26.58
CA TRP A 166 -4.03 -9.62 26.10
C TRP A 166 -4.20 -9.46 24.59
N ALA A 167 -3.91 -8.25 24.06
CA ALA A 167 -4.03 -7.94 22.64
C ALA A 167 -2.99 -8.70 21.82
N GLU A 168 -1.77 -8.84 22.32
CA GLU A 168 -0.73 -9.66 21.71
C GLU A 168 -1.12 -11.14 21.66
N LYS A 169 -1.69 -11.67 22.76
CA LYS A 169 -2.17 -13.04 22.80
C LYS A 169 -3.27 -13.29 21.78
N GLU A 170 -4.26 -12.41 21.74
CA GLU A 170 -5.37 -12.48 20.79
C GLU A 170 -4.88 -12.42 19.34
N TRP A 171 -4.00 -11.48 19.04
CA TRP A 171 -3.41 -11.32 17.71
C TRP A 171 -2.66 -12.58 17.26
N LYS A 172 -1.82 -13.16 18.14
CA LYS A 172 -1.13 -14.43 17.86
C LYS A 172 -2.10 -15.59 17.63
N GLN A 173 -3.22 -15.63 18.33
CA GLN A 173 -4.26 -16.65 18.11
C GLN A 173 -4.91 -16.48 16.73
N ARG A 174 -5.23 -15.24 16.32
CA ARG A 174 -5.75 -14.93 14.98
C ARG A 174 -4.78 -15.36 13.87
N GLN A 175 -3.50 -15.06 14.03
CA GLN A 175 -2.45 -15.52 13.11
C GLN A 175 -2.35 -17.04 13.05
N ALA A 176 -2.35 -17.71 14.20
CA ALA A 176 -2.25 -19.17 14.27
C ALA A 176 -3.45 -19.89 13.66
N SER A 177 -4.61 -19.23 13.59
CA SER A 177 -5.82 -19.74 12.93
C SER A 177 -5.97 -19.26 11.48
N ASP A 178 -4.91 -18.69 10.89
CA ASP A 178 -4.94 -18.12 9.54
C ASP A 178 -6.11 -17.14 9.33
N PHE A 179 -6.40 -16.34 10.36
CA PHE A 179 -7.46 -15.33 10.36
C PHE A 179 -8.86 -15.86 9.95
N LYS A 180 -9.12 -17.14 10.18
CA LYS A 180 -10.38 -17.82 9.74
C LYS A 180 -11.66 -17.12 10.21
N ASP A 181 -11.60 -16.43 11.36
CA ASP A 181 -12.74 -15.72 11.95
C ASP A 181 -12.74 -14.22 11.63
N LEU A 182 -12.04 -13.80 10.55
CA LEU A 182 -12.00 -12.42 10.12
C LEU A 182 -13.43 -11.89 9.85
N PRO A 183 -13.87 -10.81 10.51
CA PRO A 183 -15.25 -10.34 10.39
C PRO A 183 -15.68 -10.04 8.94
N SER A 184 -14.81 -9.47 8.13
CA SER A 184 -15.12 -9.16 6.74
C SER A 184 -15.31 -10.40 5.86
N SER A 185 -14.78 -11.55 6.25
CA SER A 185 -15.00 -12.81 5.54
C SER A 185 -16.44 -13.30 5.61
N VAL A 186 -17.16 -12.89 6.65
CA VAL A 186 -18.59 -13.15 6.85
C VAL A 186 -19.45 -11.90 6.64
N CYS A 187 -18.95 -10.96 5.80
CA CYS A 187 -19.68 -9.75 5.40
C CYS A 187 -19.94 -8.74 6.53
N LEU A 188 -19.18 -8.81 7.61
CA LEU A 188 -19.22 -7.78 8.65
C LEU A 188 -18.31 -6.61 8.28
N PRO A 189 -18.61 -5.38 8.73
CA PRO A 189 -17.84 -4.19 8.38
C PRO A 189 -16.39 -4.24 8.84
N ASN A 190 -15.50 -3.69 8.00
CA ASN A 190 -14.14 -3.36 8.39
C ASN A 190 -14.10 -2.07 9.22
N ASP A 191 -12.97 -1.84 9.89
CA ASP A 191 -12.74 -0.58 10.57
C ASP A 191 -12.45 0.58 9.59
N PRO A 192 -12.70 1.85 9.98
CA PRO A 192 -12.45 2.99 9.09
C PRO A 192 -10.97 3.38 8.99
N ALA A 193 -10.09 2.85 9.84
CA ALA A 193 -8.66 3.11 9.75
C ALA A 193 -8.05 2.46 8.51
N TRP A 194 -8.68 1.38 8.05
CA TRP A 194 -8.26 0.69 6.86
C TRP A 194 -8.92 1.26 5.60
N SER A 195 -8.14 1.39 4.55
CA SER A 195 -8.65 1.64 3.21
C SER A 195 -8.46 0.37 2.40
N SER A 196 -9.57 -0.29 2.08
CA SER A 196 -9.54 -1.35 1.10
C SER A 196 -8.97 -0.84 -0.23
N PRO A 197 -8.27 -1.64 -1.01
CA PRO A 197 -7.86 -1.28 -2.37
C PRO A 197 -9.06 -1.10 -3.33
N ILE A 198 -10.29 -1.32 -2.87
CA ILE A 198 -11.51 -1.07 -3.63
C ILE A 198 -11.75 0.43 -3.83
N LEU A 199 -12.52 0.76 -4.86
CA LEU A 199 -12.90 2.14 -5.15
C LEU A 199 -13.77 2.72 -4.03
N GLN A 200 -13.51 3.97 -3.73
CA GLN A 200 -14.29 4.74 -2.77
C GLN A 200 -14.76 6.04 -3.43
N LYS A 201 -16.01 6.40 -3.23
CA LYS A 201 -16.55 7.66 -3.71
C LYS A 201 -16.77 8.63 -2.56
N ILE A 202 -16.18 9.80 -2.68
CA ILE A 202 -16.40 10.91 -1.76
C ILE A 202 -17.42 11.85 -2.35
N VAL A 203 -18.44 12.17 -1.58
CA VAL A 203 -19.43 13.23 -1.86
C VAL A 203 -19.27 14.29 -0.78
N GLN A 204 -18.82 15.48 -1.18
CA GLN A 204 -18.57 16.59 -0.26
C GLN A 204 -19.65 17.66 -0.41
N THR A 205 -20.20 18.07 0.73
CA THR A 205 -21.05 19.25 0.87
C THR A 205 -20.41 20.23 1.86
N PRO A 206 -20.92 21.44 2.04
CA PRO A 206 -20.40 22.39 3.05
C PRO A 206 -20.43 21.86 4.49
N THR A 207 -21.37 20.98 4.82
CA THR A 207 -21.61 20.53 6.21
C THR A 207 -21.45 19.03 6.43
N LEU A 208 -21.25 18.26 5.34
CA LEU A 208 -21.18 16.80 5.41
C LEU A 208 -20.28 16.24 4.30
N ILE A 209 -19.47 15.27 4.65
CA ILE A 209 -18.84 14.37 3.69
C ILE A 209 -19.46 12.98 3.84
N VAL A 210 -19.85 12.37 2.73
CA VAL A 210 -20.25 10.97 2.67
C VAL A 210 -19.20 10.21 1.87
N MET A 211 -18.65 9.17 2.47
CA MET A 211 -17.77 8.22 1.79
C MET A 211 -18.57 6.95 1.50
N LEU A 212 -18.63 6.58 0.24
CA LEU A 212 -19.29 5.37 -0.26
C LEU A 212 -18.22 4.35 -0.64
N ASN A 213 -18.44 3.10 -0.30
CA ASN A 213 -17.54 1.99 -0.57
C ASN A 213 -18.28 0.90 -1.36
N GLU A 214 -17.58 0.20 -2.24
CA GLU A 214 -18.11 -1.00 -2.91
C GLU A 214 -18.30 -2.17 -1.94
N GLY A 215 -17.52 -2.19 -0.86
CA GLY A 215 -17.60 -3.22 0.17
C GLY A 215 -18.47 -2.84 1.37
N VAL A 216 -18.41 -3.66 2.40
CA VAL A 216 -19.13 -3.46 3.67
C VAL A 216 -18.25 -2.67 4.66
N PRO A 217 -18.74 -1.61 5.32
CA PRO A 217 -20.06 -0.99 5.16
C PRO A 217 -20.12 -0.12 3.91
N GLY A 218 -21.31 0.00 3.31
CA GLY A 218 -21.50 0.77 2.08
C GLY A 218 -21.26 2.28 2.21
N TYR A 219 -21.28 2.87 3.41
CA TYR A 219 -21.06 4.29 3.61
C TYR A 219 -20.52 4.67 4.99
N ARG A 220 -19.92 5.87 5.04
CA ARG A 220 -19.50 6.58 6.28
C ARG A 220 -19.86 8.06 6.17
N GLN A 221 -20.32 8.67 7.26
CA GLN A 221 -20.64 10.09 7.35
C GLN A 221 -19.60 10.82 8.20
N ILE A 222 -19.16 11.99 7.73
CA ILE A 222 -18.25 12.88 8.44
C ILE A 222 -18.92 14.24 8.52
N PHE A 223 -19.30 14.66 9.73
CA PHE A 223 -20.03 15.91 9.96
C PHE A 223 -19.06 17.09 10.00
N LEU A 224 -19.32 18.11 9.19
CA LEU A 224 -18.51 19.34 9.07
C LEU A 224 -19.24 20.59 9.64
N ASP A 225 -20.39 20.43 10.25
CA ASP A 225 -21.24 21.50 10.75
C ASP A 225 -20.84 22.04 12.14
N GLY A 226 -19.68 21.61 12.65
CA GLY A 226 -19.14 22.05 13.91
C GLY A 226 -19.74 21.39 15.16
N ARG A 227 -20.58 20.36 14.97
CA ARG A 227 -21.12 19.60 16.11
C ARG A 227 -20.02 18.86 16.86
N PRO A 228 -20.11 18.73 18.20
CA PRO A 228 -19.24 17.84 18.96
C PRO A 228 -19.67 16.37 18.78
N HIS A 229 -18.82 15.45 19.24
CA HIS A 229 -19.25 14.07 19.46
C HIS A 229 -20.37 13.99 20.50
N PRO A 230 -21.31 13.04 20.37
CA PRO A 230 -22.23 12.70 21.45
C PRO A 230 -21.44 12.34 22.72
N LYS A 231 -21.96 12.70 23.90
CA LYS A 231 -21.28 12.38 25.18
C LYS A 231 -21.12 10.87 25.39
N ASN A 232 -22.13 10.10 24.96
CA ASN A 232 -22.13 8.64 25.00
C ASN A 232 -22.61 8.15 23.63
N PRO A 233 -21.73 8.04 22.63
CA PRO A 233 -22.14 7.54 21.31
C PRO A 233 -22.48 6.06 21.42
N ASP A 234 -23.55 5.66 20.76
CA ASP A 234 -23.84 4.23 20.60
C ASP A 234 -22.68 3.56 19.84
N PRO A 235 -22.12 2.45 20.35
CA PRO A 235 -20.99 1.79 19.71
C PRO A 235 -21.39 1.23 18.34
N THR A 236 -20.67 1.67 17.30
CA THR A 236 -20.90 1.23 15.91
C THR A 236 -19.62 0.70 15.29
N TRP A 237 -19.73 0.06 14.13
CA TRP A 237 -18.57 -0.42 13.37
C TRP A 237 -17.69 0.72 12.84
N GLN A 238 -18.31 1.85 12.46
CA GLN A 238 -17.63 2.99 11.84
C GLN A 238 -17.41 4.16 12.78
N GLY A 239 -17.89 4.06 14.02
CA GLY A 239 -17.84 5.15 14.97
C GLY A 239 -18.69 6.35 14.56
N HIS A 240 -18.56 7.44 15.29
CA HIS A 240 -19.12 8.75 15.00
C HIS A 240 -17.97 9.68 14.57
N SER A 241 -18.04 10.25 13.37
CA SER A 241 -16.98 11.06 12.79
C SER A 241 -17.39 12.53 12.70
N VAL A 242 -16.55 13.42 13.24
CA VAL A 242 -16.63 14.87 13.04
C VAL A 242 -15.39 15.35 12.31
N GLY A 243 -15.54 16.32 11.43
CA GLY A 243 -14.44 16.86 10.64
C GLY A 243 -14.31 18.36 10.79
N ARG A 244 -13.08 18.84 10.65
CA ARG A 244 -12.78 20.27 10.57
C ARG A 244 -11.66 20.53 9.58
N TRP A 245 -11.68 21.69 8.96
CA TRP A 245 -10.62 22.12 8.08
C TRP A 245 -9.48 22.82 8.86
N ASP A 246 -8.27 22.33 8.68
CA ASP A 246 -7.02 22.94 9.14
C ASP A 246 -6.23 23.37 7.89
N GLY A 247 -6.38 24.65 7.48
CA GLY A 247 -5.91 25.10 6.18
C GLY A 247 -6.57 24.34 5.04
N ASP A 248 -5.77 23.66 4.24
CA ASP A 248 -6.19 22.79 3.12
C ASP A 248 -6.25 21.29 3.50
N THR A 249 -6.12 20.98 4.78
CA THR A 249 -6.21 19.61 5.30
C THR A 249 -7.54 19.42 6.02
N LEU A 250 -8.29 18.39 5.64
CA LEU A 250 -9.44 17.94 6.42
C LEU A 250 -8.93 17.04 7.54
N VAL A 251 -9.20 17.43 8.79
CA VAL A 251 -8.94 16.63 9.99
C VAL A 251 -10.23 15.99 10.43
N VAL A 252 -10.27 14.68 10.51
CA VAL A 252 -11.42 13.89 10.95
C VAL A 252 -11.08 13.23 12.28
N ASP A 253 -11.97 13.35 13.22
CA ASP A 253 -11.92 12.78 14.55
C ASP A 253 -13.05 11.74 14.67
N THR A 254 -12.76 10.53 15.12
CA THR A 254 -13.74 9.44 15.18
C THR A 254 -13.62 8.65 16.46
N VAL A 255 -14.74 8.50 17.17
CA VAL A 255 -14.89 7.76 18.43
C VAL A 255 -16.16 6.92 18.42
N GLY A 256 -16.39 6.12 19.45
CA GLY A 256 -17.61 5.36 19.61
C GLY A 256 -17.64 4.09 18.75
N PHE A 257 -16.53 3.39 18.71
CA PHE A 257 -16.43 2.09 18.04
C PHE A 257 -16.98 0.96 18.92
N ASN A 258 -17.57 -0.06 18.27
CA ASN A 258 -17.68 -1.35 18.92
C ASN A 258 -16.31 -2.06 18.86
N ASP A 259 -16.16 -3.14 19.62
CA ASP A 259 -14.91 -3.92 19.69
C ASP A 259 -14.91 -5.16 18.77
N LYS A 260 -15.75 -5.15 17.74
CA LYS A 260 -16.02 -6.32 16.90
C LYS A 260 -15.22 -6.36 15.61
N SER A 261 -14.76 -5.20 15.12
CA SER A 261 -13.90 -5.16 13.93
C SER A 261 -12.46 -5.54 14.27
N TRP A 262 -11.69 -5.89 13.25
CA TRP A 262 -10.25 -6.08 13.38
C TRP A 262 -9.53 -4.96 12.63
N LEU A 263 -8.48 -4.40 13.23
CA LEU A 263 -7.65 -3.44 12.53
C LEU A 263 -6.83 -4.16 11.47
N LEU A 264 -7.12 -3.84 10.23
CA LEU A 264 -6.51 -4.45 9.05
C LEU A 264 -5.31 -3.61 8.54
N PRO A 265 -4.38 -4.22 7.81
CA PRO A 265 -4.38 -5.62 7.37
C PRO A 265 -3.91 -6.62 8.43
N GLU A 266 -3.34 -6.19 9.54
CA GLU A 266 -2.65 -7.07 10.48
C GLU A 266 -3.59 -7.93 11.32
N GLY A 267 -4.89 -7.61 11.33
CA GLY A 267 -5.88 -8.31 12.15
C GLY A 267 -5.75 -8.01 13.64
N LEU A 268 -5.25 -6.81 13.98
CA LEU A 268 -5.04 -6.42 15.37
C LEU A 268 -6.37 -6.27 16.11
N PRO A 269 -6.47 -6.69 17.38
CA PRO A 269 -7.62 -6.39 18.21
C PRO A 269 -7.59 -4.93 18.65
N HIS A 270 -8.76 -4.40 18.93
CA HIS A 270 -8.94 -3.08 19.52
C HIS A 270 -10.05 -3.12 20.57
N THR A 271 -10.24 -2.03 21.30
CA THR A 271 -11.28 -1.87 22.31
C THR A 271 -12.26 -0.75 21.95
N HIS A 272 -13.32 -0.61 22.74
CA HIS A 272 -14.24 0.53 22.62
C HIS A 272 -13.58 1.89 22.94
N GLN A 273 -12.35 1.90 23.50
CA GLN A 273 -11.57 3.12 23.73
C GLN A 273 -10.85 3.60 22.48
N MET A 274 -10.98 2.88 21.37
CA MET A 274 -10.35 3.26 20.12
C MET A 274 -10.80 4.65 19.67
N HIS A 275 -9.82 5.46 19.31
CA HIS A 275 -9.95 6.81 18.79
C HIS A 275 -9.11 6.92 17.51
N ILE A 276 -9.69 7.35 16.42
CA ILE A 276 -9.01 7.48 15.15
C ILE A 276 -8.99 8.95 14.73
N ILE A 277 -7.79 9.44 14.41
CA ILE A 277 -7.58 10.78 13.85
C ILE A 277 -7.07 10.59 12.41
N GLU A 278 -7.72 11.23 11.46
CA GLU A 278 -7.37 11.16 10.05
C GLU A 278 -7.11 12.56 9.50
N ARG A 279 -6.13 12.65 8.59
CA ARG A 279 -5.77 13.91 7.93
C ARG A 279 -5.78 13.69 6.42
N TYR A 280 -6.79 14.21 5.75
CA TYR A 280 -6.91 14.14 4.29
C TYR A 280 -6.34 15.41 3.66
N ARG A 281 -5.38 15.25 2.78
CA ARG A 281 -4.78 16.35 2.03
C ARG A 281 -4.78 16.03 0.56
N ARG A 282 -5.66 16.68 -0.19
CA ARG A 282 -5.61 16.65 -1.66
C ARG A 282 -4.47 17.57 -2.13
N VAL A 283 -3.51 17.01 -2.89
CA VAL A 283 -2.28 17.70 -3.28
C VAL A 283 -2.48 18.42 -4.62
N ASP A 284 -3.18 17.78 -5.54
CA ASP A 284 -3.47 18.26 -6.89
C ASP A 284 -4.77 17.65 -7.40
N LEU A 285 -5.03 17.73 -8.73
CA LEU A 285 -6.22 17.13 -9.32
C LEU A 285 -6.34 15.63 -9.00
N ALA A 286 -5.23 14.91 -9.11
CA ALA A 286 -5.21 13.45 -9.13
C ALA A 286 -4.84 12.78 -7.81
N ASN A 287 -4.14 13.50 -6.92
CA ASN A 287 -3.49 12.89 -5.76
C ASN A 287 -4.00 13.45 -4.45
N MET A 288 -4.27 12.54 -3.53
CA MET A 288 -4.62 12.84 -2.15
C MET A 288 -3.84 11.90 -1.21
N THR A 289 -3.42 12.41 -0.07
CA THR A 289 -2.86 11.59 1.02
C THR A 289 -3.83 11.53 2.18
N ARG A 290 -3.88 10.39 2.84
CA ARG A 290 -4.58 10.18 4.10
C ARG A 290 -3.58 9.68 5.12
N GLU A 291 -3.37 10.44 6.18
CA GLU A 291 -2.62 10.01 7.36
C GLU A 291 -3.63 9.56 8.41
N VAL A 292 -3.38 8.42 9.04
CA VAL A 292 -4.27 7.81 10.02
C VAL A 292 -3.47 7.54 11.29
N THR A 293 -3.96 8.04 12.41
CA THR A 293 -3.44 7.75 13.75
C THR A 293 -4.52 7.01 14.53
N VAL A 294 -4.28 5.75 14.90
CA VAL A 294 -5.17 4.96 15.75
C VAL A 294 -4.61 4.95 17.17
N ILE A 295 -5.38 5.42 18.09
CA ILE A 295 -5.06 5.50 19.53
C ILE A 295 -6.02 4.56 20.25
N ASP A 296 -5.50 3.53 20.91
CA ASP A 296 -6.31 2.65 21.75
C ASP A 296 -5.52 2.22 22.99
N PRO A 297 -5.62 2.99 24.10
CA PRO A 297 -4.88 2.67 25.32
C PRO A 297 -5.32 1.36 25.97
N GLY A 298 -6.48 0.80 25.56
CA GLY A 298 -6.95 -0.50 26.00
C GLY A 298 -6.27 -1.68 25.27
N ALA A 299 -5.61 -1.43 24.14
CA ALA A 299 -4.95 -2.46 23.34
C ALA A 299 -3.47 -2.16 23.05
N PHE A 300 -3.07 -0.90 22.92
CA PHE A 300 -1.73 -0.48 22.50
C PHE A 300 -1.07 0.45 23.49
N THR A 301 0.25 0.38 23.60
CA THR A 301 1.03 1.31 24.43
C THR A 301 1.50 2.55 23.64
N LYS A 302 1.38 2.52 22.30
CA LYS A 302 1.69 3.66 21.40
C LYS A 302 0.67 3.67 20.26
N PRO A 303 0.38 4.83 19.66
CA PRO A 303 -0.47 4.91 18.49
C PRO A 303 0.05 4.06 17.31
N LEU A 304 -0.87 3.55 16.50
CA LEU A 304 -0.59 3.02 15.18
C LEU A 304 -0.73 4.15 14.17
N GLU A 305 0.30 4.39 13.38
CA GLU A 305 0.30 5.42 12.36
C GLU A 305 0.40 4.80 10.98
N ARG A 306 -0.36 5.33 10.02
CA ARG A 306 -0.37 4.89 8.63
C ARG A 306 -0.46 6.07 7.68
N ARG A 307 0.10 5.89 6.50
CA ARG A 307 -0.05 6.82 5.39
C ARG A 307 -0.56 6.07 4.17
N ILE A 308 -1.60 6.61 3.55
CA ILE A 308 -2.29 5.99 2.42
C ILE A 308 -2.34 7.02 1.30
N ALA A 309 -1.83 6.65 0.13
CA ALA A 309 -1.96 7.46 -1.07
C ALA A 309 -3.27 7.12 -1.78
N TRP A 310 -3.97 8.14 -2.25
CA TRP A 310 -5.21 8.03 -2.99
C TRP A 310 -5.05 8.66 -4.36
N GLN A 311 -5.44 7.94 -5.40
CA GLN A 311 -5.44 8.42 -6.77
C GLN A 311 -6.87 8.59 -7.26
N LEU A 312 -7.17 9.75 -7.84
CA LEU A 312 -8.46 10.02 -8.48
C LEU A 312 -8.64 9.09 -9.69
N ALA A 313 -9.82 8.51 -9.80
CA ALA A 313 -10.24 7.65 -10.90
C ALA A 313 -11.48 8.24 -11.59
N PRO A 314 -11.33 9.35 -12.35
CA PRO A 314 -12.46 10.03 -12.98
C PRO A 314 -13.07 9.15 -14.07
N GLY A 315 -14.39 8.99 -14.04
CA GLY A 315 -15.12 8.15 -14.98
C GLY A 315 -15.25 6.69 -14.56
N GLU A 316 -14.68 6.31 -13.40
CA GLU A 316 -15.04 5.04 -12.76
C GLU A 316 -16.31 5.23 -11.93
N GLU A 317 -17.07 4.16 -11.81
CA GLU A 317 -18.29 4.08 -11.01
C GLU A 317 -18.11 3.03 -9.93
N LEU A 318 -18.76 3.22 -8.78
CA LEU A 318 -18.84 2.16 -7.78
C LEU A 318 -19.77 1.07 -8.29
N LEU A 319 -19.31 -0.15 -8.24
CA LEU A 319 -20.09 -1.32 -8.56
C LEU A 319 -20.93 -1.75 -7.35
N GLU A 320 -22.10 -2.28 -7.60
CA GLU A 320 -22.86 -2.97 -6.57
C GLU A 320 -22.12 -4.24 -6.16
N SER A 321 -21.87 -4.37 -4.87
CA SER A 321 -21.21 -5.54 -4.30
C SER A 321 -22.07 -6.12 -3.19
N ILE A 322 -22.61 -7.31 -3.43
CA ILE A 322 -23.38 -8.07 -2.44
C ILE A 322 -22.47 -9.16 -1.89
N CYS A 323 -21.91 -8.90 -0.73
CA CYS A 323 -20.89 -9.74 -0.11
C CYS A 323 -21.31 -11.21 0.06
N THR A 324 -22.60 -11.50 0.17
CA THR A 324 -23.10 -12.89 0.32
C THR A 324 -23.30 -13.60 -1.02
N GLU A 325 -23.27 -12.88 -2.15
CA GLU A 325 -23.38 -13.50 -3.47
C GLU A 325 -22.02 -14.06 -3.91
N ASN A 326 -22.02 -15.35 -4.29
CA ASN A 326 -20.80 -16.07 -4.72
C ASN A 326 -19.67 -16.09 -3.66
N ASN A 327 -20.00 -15.88 -2.39
CA ASN A 327 -19.01 -15.93 -1.32
C ASN A 327 -18.59 -17.38 -1.03
N LYS A 328 -17.65 -17.90 -1.81
CA LYS A 328 -17.06 -19.25 -1.65
C LYS A 328 -16.29 -19.42 -0.33
N PHE A 329 -16.01 -18.33 0.37
CA PHE A 329 -15.33 -18.39 1.66
C PHE A 329 -16.18 -19.08 2.72
N LEU A 330 -17.49 -18.83 2.73
CA LEU A 330 -18.42 -19.48 3.65
C LEU A 330 -18.48 -20.99 3.43
N GLU A 331 -18.36 -21.46 2.19
CA GLU A 331 -18.32 -22.90 1.87
C GLU A 331 -17.02 -23.54 2.37
N ASN A 332 -15.90 -22.83 2.32
CA ASN A 332 -14.60 -23.31 2.78
C ASN A 332 -14.47 -23.36 4.31
N ILE A 333 -15.19 -22.52 5.04
CA ILE A 333 -15.23 -22.54 6.50
C ILE A 333 -16.08 -23.70 7.01
N SER A 334 -17.21 -24.00 6.36
CA SER A 334 -18.12 -25.07 6.78
C SER A 334 -17.61 -26.48 6.51
N ASN A 335 -16.59 -26.64 5.67
CA ASN A 335 -16.01 -27.93 5.26
C ASN A 335 -14.68 -28.26 5.97
N LYS A 336 -14.26 -27.49 6.98
CA LYS A 336 -13.15 -27.78 7.88
C LYS A 336 -13.65 -28.00 9.31
#